data_07939a186bf198fcdbd345eb09b9739c
#
_entry.id   07939a186bf198fcdbd345eb09b9739c
#
_cell.length_a   1.000
_cell.length_b   1.000
_cell.length_c   1.000
_cell.angle_alpha   90.00
_cell.angle_beta   90.00
_cell.angle_gamma   90.00
#
_symmetry.space_group_name_H-M   'P 1'
#
loop_
_entity.id
_entity.type
_entity.pdbx_description
1 polymer ?
#
loop_
_entity_poly.entity_id
_entity_poly.type
_entity_poly.pdbx_seq_one_letter_code
_entity_poly.pdbx_strand_id
1 'polypeptide(L)'
;MSKTVVTRFAPSPTGFLHIGGARTALFNWLYARHTGGRFLLRIEDTDRERSTEAAVKAILDGLKWLELDWDGEPLFQFSRAPRHRQVAEQLLAAGNAYRCYLTPDELKAIQDAIAAERALAREEKRPPRGPQTIQSPWRDRDPQEAPAGVAPVLRLRAPREGETAIDDKVQGRVVVPNTQLDDMIIVRSDGAPTYNFAVVVDDHDMGVTHVIRGVDHLTNAARQAQIYKAMGWDVPVFAHVPLIHGPDGAKLSKRHGALGVEAYRAMGYLPAGLRTYLARLGWSHGDDEFFSTEQMIEWFDIADINKAPGRLDFAKLDDVNAHYIRQTSDAELMRRTREFLADAEGGPDLAGRFAAVGWDKLEAALPSLRGRAKTLKELVDGAGFLIATRPLSLDDKAAKALDAGARTLLVKLLAQLEAAPDWQAATLEAVVRAFSEATGAKLGAVAQPLRAALTGKTVSPPVFDVMATLGREEALARIRDQTR
;
A
#
# COMPACT_ATOMS: atom_id res chain seq x y z
N MET A 1 18.25 -22.57 -21.79
CA MET A 1 17.81 -21.17 -21.56
C MET A 1 16.99 -21.16 -20.28
N SER A 2 17.29 -20.30 -19.31
CA SER A 2 16.44 -20.14 -18.13
C SER A 2 15.03 -19.67 -18.57
N LYS A 3 13.96 -20.27 -18.00
CA LYS A 3 12.60 -19.80 -18.27
C LYS A 3 12.49 -18.34 -17.85
N THR A 4 11.85 -17.48 -18.66
CA THR A 4 11.52 -16.12 -18.28
C THR A 4 10.73 -16.12 -16.96
N VAL A 5 11.13 -15.28 -16.01
CA VAL A 5 10.42 -15.13 -14.75
C VAL A 5 9.05 -14.48 -14.99
N VAL A 6 8.00 -15.09 -14.45
CA VAL A 6 6.64 -14.55 -14.49
C VAL A 6 6.11 -14.55 -13.07
N THR A 7 5.81 -13.36 -12.56
CA THR A 7 5.14 -13.14 -11.28
C THR A 7 3.72 -12.64 -11.50
N ARG A 8 2.90 -12.62 -10.46
CA ARG A 8 1.57 -12.05 -10.52
C ARG A 8 1.13 -11.46 -9.17
N PHE A 9 0.33 -10.40 -9.24
CA PHE A 9 -0.50 -9.98 -8.13
C PHE A 9 -1.93 -10.46 -8.39
N ALA A 10 -2.55 -11.08 -7.36
CA ALA A 10 -3.85 -11.74 -7.51
C ALA A 10 -4.80 -11.31 -6.37
N PRO A 11 -5.28 -10.04 -6.39
CA PRO A 11 -6.17 -9.54 -5.35
C PRO A 11 -7.61 -10.01 -5.55
N SER A 12 -8.31 -10.27 -4.42
CA SER A 12 -9.76 -10.40 -4.41
C SER A 12 -10.40 -9.00 -4.29
N PRO A 13 -11.33 -8.60 -5.18
CA PRO A 13 -11.89 -7.25 -5.20
C PRO A 13 -13.04 -7.09 -4.18
N THR A 14 -12.73 -7.35 -2.89
CA THR A 14 -13.67 -7.26 -1.76
C THR A 14 -13.53 -5.97 -0.97
N GLY A 15 -12.74 -5.00 -1.48
CA GLY A 15 -12.46 -3.71 -0.86
C GLY A 15 -11.27 -3.01 -1.51
N PHE A 16 -10.73 -2.03 -0.81
CA PHE A 16 -9.59 -1.24 -1.27
C PHE A 16 -8.28 -2.04 -1.26
N LEU A 17 -7.30 -1.60 -2.05
CA LEU A 17 -5.94 -2.14 -2.03
C LEU A 17 -5.24 -1.72 -0.71
N HIS A 18 -5.32 -2.56 0.32
CA HIS A 18 -4.63 -2.29 1.58
C HIS A 18 -3.11 -2.40 1.44
N ILE A 19 -2.35 -1.73 2.31
CA ILE A 19 -0.88 -1.64 2.20
C ILE A 19 -0.16 -2.99 2.21
N GLY A 20 -0.70 -4.02 2.87
CA GLY A 20 -0.15 -5.38 2.80
C GLY A 20 -0.25 -5.98 1.40
N GLY A 21 -1.38 -5.76 0.70
CA GLY A 21 -1.56 -6.11 -0.70
C GLY A 21 -0.64 -5.29 -1.60
N ALA A 22 -0.55 -3.98 -1.37
CA ALA A 22 0.33 -3.07 -2.11
C ALA A 22 1.81 -3.49 -2.00
N ARG A 23 2.29 -3.87 -0.80
CA ARG A 23 3.65 -4.40 -0.62
C ARG A 23 3.85 -5.72 -1.38
N THR A 24 2.85 -6.60 -1.34
CA THR A 24 2.92 -7.87 -2.10
C THR A 24 2.98 -7.61 -3.60
N ALA A 25 2.18 -6.67 -4.12
CA ALA A 25 2.25 -6.24 -5.51
C ALA A 25 3.63 -5.66 -5.85
N LEU A 26 4.17 -4.77 -4.99
CA LEU A 26 5.49 -4.17 -5.17
C LEU A 26 6.60 -5.24 -5.25
N PHE A 27 6.60 -6.25 -4.37
CA PHE A 27 7.62 -7.30 -4.39
C PHE A 27 7.53 -8.18 -5.64
N ASN A 28 6.32 -8.51 -6.11
CA ASN A 28 6.12 -9.19 -7.38
C ASN A 28 6.63 -8.36 -8.57
N TRP A 29 6.33 -7.06 -8.57
CA TRP A 29 6.75 -6.12 -9.59
C TRP A 29 8.27 -5.95 -9.60
N LEU A 30 8.88 -5.71 -8.45
CA LEU A 30 10.33 -5.55 -8.32
C LEU A 30 11.08 -6.79 -8.82
N TYR A 31 10.66 -7.99 -8.42
CA TYR A 31 11.32 -9.21 -8.84
C TYR A 31 11.17 -9.46 -10.34
N ALA A 32 10.00 -9.19 -10.91
CA ALA A 32 9.80 -9.28 -12.35
C ALA A 32 10.70 -8.30 -13.10
N ARG A 33 10.76 -7.03 -12.67
CA ARG A 33 11.61 -6.01 -13.32
C ARG A 33 13.10 -6.30 -13.14
N HIS A 34 13.54 -6.73 -11.95
CA HIS A 34 14.90 -7.15 -11.67
C HIS A 34 15.39 -8.26 -12.62
N THR A 35 14.57 -9.26 -12.83
CA THR A 35 14.91 -10.42 -13.66
C THR A 35 14.65 -10.24 -15.16
N GLY A 36 14.19 -9.08 -15.60
CA GLY A 36 13.74 -8.85 -16.98
C GLY A 36 12.54 -9.71 -17.38
N GLY A 37 11.73 -10.11 -16.39
CA GLY A 37 10.55 -10.96 -16.53
C GLY A 37 9.26 -10.19 -16.73
N ARG A 38 8.12 -10.83 -16.39
CA ARG A 38 6.76 -10.25 -16.53
C ARG A 38 6.05 -10.21 -15.19
N PHE A 39 5.35 -9.11 -14.95
CA PHE A 39 4.44 -8.94 -13.81
C PHE A 39 2.99 -8.92 -14.31
N LEU A 40 2.19 -9.91 -13.93
CA LEU A 40 0.82 -10.07 -14.37
C LEU A 40 -0.17 -9.68 -13.28
N LEU A 41 -1.39 -9.33 -13.69
CA LEU A 41 -2.48 -9.02 -12.78
C LEU A 41 -3.65 -9.99 -13.00
N ARG A 42 -4.13 -10.61 -11.90
CA ARG A 42 -5.35 -11.42 -11.88
C ARG A 42 -6.31 -10.89 -10.83
N ILE A 43 -7.53 -10.61 -11.21
CA ILE A 43 -8.61 -10.23 -10.30
C ILE A 43 -9.37 -11.50 -9.90
N GLU A 44 -9.33 -11.86 -8.61
CA GLU A 44 -9.98 -13.07 -8.08
C GLU A 44 -11.43 -12.75 -7.67
N ASP A 45 -12.29 -12.60 -8.65
CA ASP A 45 -13.70 -12.16 -8.58
C ASP A 45 -14.71 -13.34 -8.57
N THR A 46 -14.29 -14.50 -8.05
CA THR A 46 -15.15 -15.71 -8.00
C THR A 46 -16.29 -15.58 -6.99
N ASP A 47 -16.14 -14.79 -5.95
CA ASP A 47 -17.21 -14.41 -5.01
C ASP A 47 -17.95 -13.17 -5.57
N ARG A 48 -18.99 -13.41 -6.37
CA ARG A 48 -19.72 -12.35 -7.09
C ARG A 48 -20.49 -11.40 -6.18
N GLU A 49 -20.89 -11.84 -5.00
CA GLU A 49 -21.64 -11.00 -4.04
C GLU A 49 -20.72 -9.95 -3.40
N ARG A 50 -19.47 -10.30 -3.16
CA ARG A 50 -18.48 -9.43 -2.53
C ARG A 50 -17.57 -8.69 -3.51
N SER A 51 -17.55 -9.09 -4.77
CA SER A 51 -16.74 -8.49 -5.83
C SER A 51 -17.51 -7.37 -6.53
N THR A 52 -17.07 -6.13 -6.34
CA THR A 52 -17.70 -4.94 -6.94
C THR A 52 -16.79 -4.28 -7.97
N GLU A 53 -17.39 -3.65 -9.01
CA GLU A 53 -16.64 -2.87 -9.99
C GLU A 53 -15.86 -1.72 -9.33
N ALA A 54 -16.43 -1.10 -8.30
CA ALA A 54 -15.76 -0.04 -7.54
C ALA A 54 -14.49 -0.55 -6.85
N ALA A 55 -14.52 -1.77 -6.27
CA ALA A 55 -13.34 -2.38 -5.65
C ALA A 55 -12.28 -2.75 -6.69
N VAL A 56 -12.68 -3.28 -7.86
CA VAL A 56 -11.77 -3.52 -8.99
C VAL A 56 -11.10 -2.22 -9.41
N LYS A 57 -11.88 -1.16 -9.65
CA LYS A 57 -11.37 0.16 -10.02
C LYS A 57 -10.39 0.70 -8.97
N ALA A 58 -10.71 0.60 -7.68
CA ALA A 58 -9.84 1.07 -6.60
C ALA A 58 -8.49 0.32 -6.57
N ILE A 59 -8.48 -0.99 -6.85
CA ILE A 59 -7.24 -1.78 -6.96
C ILE A 59 -6.39 -1.29 -8.14
N LEU A 60 -7.00 -1.14 -9.32
CA LEU A 60 -6.30 -0.68 -10.52
C LEU A 60 -5.76 0.73 -10.37
N ASP A 61 -6.56 1.65 -9.82
CA ASP A 61 -6.14 3.03 -9.56
C ASP A 61 -5.02 3.09 -8.51
N GLY A 62 -5.10 2.26 -7.46
CA GLY A 62 -4.05 2.14 -6.45
C GLY A 62 -2.72 1.65 -7.01
N LEU A 63 -2.72 0.63 -7.87
CA LEU A 63 -1.53 0.14 -8.54
C LEU A 63 -0.94 1.19 -9.50
N LYS A 64 -1.79 1.86 -10.30
CA LYS A 64 -1.36 2.95 -11.20
C LYS A 64 -0.75 4.11 -10.41
N TRP A 65 -1.39 4.51 -9.31
CA TRP A 65 -0.87 5.59 -8.47
C TRP A 65 0.49 5.21 -7.84
N LEU A 66 0.65 3.93 -7.43
CA LEU A 66 1.93 3.42 -6.97
C LEU A 66 2.95 3.23 -8.12
N GLU A 67 2.58 3.50 -9.36
CA GLU A 67 3.41 3.31 -10.55
C GLU A 67 3.90 1.86 -10.70
N LEU A 68 3.04 0.90 -10.38
CA LEU A 68 3.26 -0.54 -10.54
C LEU A 68 2.54 -1.01 -11.79
N ASP A 69 3.17 -0.82 -12.93
CA ASP A 69 2.66 -1.23 -14.24
C ASP A 69 2.72 -2.75 -14.40
N TRP A 70 1.65 -3.33 -14.93
CA TRP A 70 1.56 -4.77 -15.22
C TRP A 70 1.57 -5.06 -16.72
N ASP A 71 1.97 -6.28 -17.06
CA ASP A 71 2.13 -6.72 -18.44
C ASP A 71 0.84 -7.40 -18.95
N GLY A 72 0.30 -6.90 -20.04
CA GLY A 72 -0.91 -7.42 -20.68
C GLY A 72 -2.21 -6.98 -19.98
N GLU A 73 -3.32 -7.62 -20.36
CA GLU A 73 -4.63 -7.32 -19.78
C GLU A 73 -4.84 -8.06 -18.45
N PRO A 74 -5.51 -7.43 -17.45
CA PRO A 74 -5.88 -8.13 -16.23
C PRO A 74 -6.78 -9.33 -16.52
N LEU A 75 -6.44 -10.49 -15.94
CA LEU A 75 -7.26 -11.68 -16.03
C LEU A 75 -8.33 -11.65 -14.94
N PHE A 76 -9.60 -11.87 -15.31
CA PHE A 76 -10.71 -12.01 -14.37
C PHE A 76 -11.01 -13.49 -14.15
N GLN A 77 -10.84 -13.95 -12.91
CA GLN A 77 -10.91 -15.38 -12.57
C GLN A 77 -12.28 -16.01 -12.80
N PHE A 78 -13.37 -15.25 -12.57
CA PHE A 78 -14.73 -15.74 -12.83
C PHE A 78 -14.92 -16.15 -14.29
N SER A 79 -14.37 -15.43 -15.24
CA SER A 79 -14.46 -15.74 -16.67
C SER A 79 -13.78 -17.07 -17.04
N ARG A 80 -12.95 -17.62 -16.16
CA ARG A 80 -12.19 -18.86 -16.35
C ARG A 80 -12.95 -20.12 -15.92
N ALA A 81 -14.16 -20.01 -15.39
CA ALA A 81 -14.95 -21.15 -14.90
C ALA A 81 -15.06 -22.32 -15.91
N PRO A 82 -15.21 -22.10 -17.23
CA PRO A 82 -15.19 -23.22 -18.21
C PRO A 82 -13.85 -23.95 -18.23
N ARG A 83 -12.73 -23.24 -18.12
CA ARG A 83 -11.38 -23.82 -18.08
C ARG A 83 -11.15 -24.61 -16.79
N HIS A 84 -11.60 -24.07 -15.66
CA HIS A 84 -11.52 -24.78 -14.37
C HIS A 84 -12.29 -26.12 -14.44
N ARG A 85 -13.51 -26.14 -15.00
CA ARG A 85 -14.27 -27.38 -15.20
C ARG A 85 -13.53 -28.36 -16.09
N GLN A 86 -12.99 -27.92 -17.22
CA GLN A 86 -12.21 -28.77 -18.13
C GLN A 86 -11.04 -29.45 -17.41
N VAL A 87 -10.26 -28.71 -16.60
CA VAL A 87 -9.13 -29.29 -15.86
C VAL A 87 -9.61 -30.26 -14.78
N ALA A 88 -10.73 -29.96 -14.09
CA ALA A 88 -11.32 -30.86 -13.10
C ALA A 88 -11.77 -32.20 -13.75
N GLU A 89 -12.34 -32.16 -14.95
CA GLU A 89 -12.70 -33.34 -15.73
C GLU A 89 -11.45 -34.15 -16.17
N GLN A 90 -10.36 -33.46 -16.53
CA GLN A 90 -9.09 -34.12 -16.83
C GLN A 90 -8.54 -34.88 -15.61
N LEU A 91 -8.56 -34.26 -14.43
CA LEU A 91 -8.15 -34.91 -13.18
C LEU A 91 -9.04 -36.13 -12.88
N LEU A 92 -10.36 -36.02 -13.09
CA LEU A 92 -11.29 -37.11 -12.89
C LEU A 92 -11.03 -38.27 -13.86
N ALA A 93 -10.85 -37.98 -15.13
CA ALA A 93 -10.57 -38.97 -16.17
C ALA A 93 -9.21 -39.70 -15.94
N ALA A 94 -8.21 -38.97 -15.42
CA ALA A 94 -6.91 -39.52 -15.05
C ALA A 94 -6.92 -40.34 -13.74
N GLY A 95 -8.05 -40.40 -13.02
CA GLY A 95 -8.14 -41.04 -11.70
C GLY A 95 -7.49 -40.27 -10.58
N ASN A 96 -7.04 -39.02 -10.83
CA ASN A 96 -6.42 -38.13 -9.86
C ASN A 96 -7.45 -37.28 -9.06
N ALA A 97 -8.74 -37.41 -9.39
CA ALA A 97 -9.87 -36.90 -8.63
C ALA A 97 -11.00 -37.94 -8.57
N TYR A 98 -11.94 -37.72 -7.70
CA TYR A 98 -13.12 -38.59 -7.56
C TYR A 98 -14.36 -37.78 -7.15
N ARG A 99 -15.55 -38.35 -7.44
CA ARG A 99 -16.83 -37.80 -6.99
C ARG A 99 -17.11 -38.21 -5.53
N CYS A 100 -17.43 -37.26 -4.71
CA CYS A 100 -17.72 -37.47 -3.30
C CYS A 100 -19.16 -37.02 -3.03
N TYR A 101 -19.96 -37.95 -2.54
CA TYR A 101 -21.40 -37.77 -2.23
C TYR A 101 -21.67 -37.69 -0.73
N LEU A 102 -20.67 -37.36 0.10
CA LEU A 102 -20.87 -37.11 1.52
C LEU A 102 -21.94 -36.05 1.73
N THR A 103 -22.96 -36.41 2.50
CA THR A 103 -23.95 -35.45 2.95
C THR A 103 -23.37 -34.50 4.02
N PRO A 104 -23.99 -33.34 4.26
CA PRO A 104 -23.57 -32.45 5.34
C PRO A 104 -23.48 -33.12 6.71
N ASP A 105 -24.45 -34.03 7.01
CA ASP A 105 -24.52 -34.78 8.30
C ASP A 105 -23.36 -35.77 8.43
N GLU A 106 -23.08 -36.55 7.38
CA GLU A 106 -21.92 -37.47 7.35
C GLU A 106 -20.61 -36.73 7.48
N LEU A 107 -20.49 -35.60 6.77
CA LEU A 107 -19.29 -34.74 6.85
C LEU A 107 -19.11 -34.20 8.27
N LYS A 108 -20.20 -33.75 8.89
CA LYS A 108 -20.21 -33.28 10.27
C LYS A 108 -19.81 -34.38 11.24
N ALA A 109 -20.36 -35.59 11.11
CA ALA A 109 -20.01 -36.73 11.95
C ALA A 109 -18.51 -37.06 11.88
N ILE A 110 -17.89 -37.01 10.66
CA ILE A 110 -16.46 -37.24 10.50
C ILE A 110 -15.64 -36.10 11.18
N GLN A 111 -16.06 -34.85 11.03
CA GLN A 111 -15.40 -33.72 11.68
C GLN A 111 -15.48 -33.80 13.21
N ASP A 112 -16.65 -34.11 13.74
CA ASP A 112 -16.88 -34.27 15.20
C ASP A 112 -16.02 -35.40 15.77
N ALA A 113 -15.91 -36.53 15.06
CA ALA A 113 -15.05 -37.66 15.47
C ALA A 113 -13.56 -37.28 15.50
N ILE A 114 -13.08 -36.55 14.49
CA ILE A 114 -11.69 -36.04 14.45
C ILE A 114 -11.45 -35.04 15.60
N ALA A 115 -12.40 -34.16 15.85
CA ALA A 115 -12.29 -33.16 16.92
C ALA A 115 -12.28 -33.83 18.32
N ALA A 116 -13.14 -34.83 18.54
CA ALA A 116 -13.20 -35.62 19.78
C ALA A 116 -11.88 -36.36 20.05
N GLU A 117 -11.32 -37.02 19.02
CA GLU A 117 -10.03 -37.72 19.16
C GLU A 117 -8.88 -36.75 19.46
N ARG A 118 -8.85 -35.57 18.82
CA ARG A 118 -7.84 -34.55 19.11
C ARG A 118 -7.95 -34.03 20.55
N ALA A 119 -9.16 -33.83 21.05
CA ALA A 119 -9.40 -33.42 22.43
C ALA A 119 -8.91 -34.47 23.43
N LEU A 120 -9.31 -35.74 23.23
CA LEU A 120 -8.89 -36.86 24.04
C LEU A 120 -7.37 -37.08 24.03
N ALA A 121 -6.74 -36.99 22.83
CA ALA A 121 -5.30 -37.13 22.68
C ALA A 121 -4.53 -36.01 23.42
N ARG A 122 -5.09 -34.80 23.46
CA ARG A 122 -4.52 -33.67 24.22
C ARG A 122 -4.62 -33.89 25.73
N GLU A 123 -5.77 -34.36 26.21
CA GLU A 123 -6.00 -34.70 27.62
C GLU A 123 -5.06 -35.81 28.08
N GLU A 124 -4.96 -36.89 27.30
CA GLU A 124 -4.08 -38.04 27.56
C GLU A 124 -2.60 -37.80 27.23
N LYS A 125 -2.24 -36.61 26.74
CA LYS A 125 -0.86 -36.21 26.33
C LYS A 125 -0.20 -37.23 25.37
N ARG A 126 -0.97 -37.75 24.43
CA ARG A 126 -0.51 -38.68 23.39
C ARG A 126 -0.77 -38.13 21.98
N PRO A 127 -0.14 -38.71 20.96
CA PRO A 127 -0.51 -38.42 19.58
C PRO A 127 -1.98 -38.84 19.31
N PRO A 128 -2.71 -38.08 18.46
CA PRO A 128 -4.03 -38.47 18.01
C PRO A 128 -3.99 -39.80 17.24
N ARG A 129 -4.97 -40.64 17.43
CA ARG A 129 -5.12 -41.91 16.70
C ARG A 129 -6.06 -41.74 15.52
N GLY A 130 -5.86 -42.55 14.48
CA GLY A 130 -6.69 -42.51 13.27
C GLY A 130 -6.49 -41.30 12.39
N PRO A 131 -7.37 -41.08 11.41
CA PRO A 131 -7.30 -39.98 10.47
C PRO A 131 -7.43 -38.61 11.14
N GLN A 132 -6.50 -37.70 10.81
CA GLN A 132 -6.52 -36.30 11.30
C GLN A 132 -7.14 -35.33 10.30
N THR A 133 -7.56 -35.84 9.15
CA THR A 133 -8.18 -35.10 8.07
C THR A 133 -9.41 -35.82 7.57
N ILE A 134 -10.28 -35.15 6.86
CA ILE A 134 -11.48 -35.74 6.29
C ILE A 134 -11.07 -36.77 5.24
N GLN A 135 -11.35 -38.05 5.54
CA GLN A 135 -11.21 -39.14 4.60
C GLN A 135 -12.59 -39.58 4.14
N SER A 136 -12.91 -39.27 2.88
CA SER A 136 -14.19 -39.69 2.30
C SER A 136 -14.15 -41.18 1.90
N PRO A 137 -15.16 -42.00 2.29
CA PRO A 137 -15.27 -43.35 1.80
C PRO A 137 -15.52 -43.42 0.29
N TRP A 138 -16.01 -42.33 -0.33
CA TRP A 138 -16.25 -42.25 -1.77
C TRP A 138 -14.98 -42.28 -2.60
N ARG A 139 -13.81 -42.14 -1.98
CA ARG A 139 -12.52 -42.28 -2.68
C ARG A 139 -12.36 -43.62 -3.36
N ASP A 140 -12.87 -44.70 -2.70
CA ASP A 140 -12.66 -46.08 -3.11
C ASP A 140 -13.99 -46.84 -3.35
N ARG A 141 -15.16 -46.17 -3.21
CA ARG A 141 -16.48 -46.72 -3.52
C ARG A 141 -16.80 -46.59 -5.02
N ASP A 142 -17.66 -47.51 -5.50
CA ASP A 142 -18.18 -47.44 -6.86
C ASP A 142 -19.09 -46.20 -7.01
N PRO A 143 -18.85 -45.32 -7.98
CA PRO A 143 -19.72 -44.19 -8.26
C PRO A 143 -21.18 -44.56 -8.56
N GLN A 144 -21.46 -45.82 -8.94
CA GLN A 144 -22.82 -46.33 -9.16
C GLN A 144 -23.62 -46.49 -7.86
N GLU A 145 -22.97 -46.56 -6.71
CA GLU A 145 -23.62 -46.56 -5.39
C GLU A 145 -24.12 -45.17 -4.95
N ALA A 146 -23.97 -44.16 -5.81
CA ALA A 146 -24.31 -42.78 -5.48
C ALA A 146 -25.79 -42.66 -5.10
N PRO A 147 -26.12 -41.96 -3.98
CA PRO A 147 -27.48 -41.74 -3.58
C PRO A 147 -28.22 -40.86 -4.59
N ALA A 148 -29.45 -41.23 -4.92
CA ALA A 148 -30.25 -40.49 -5.88
C ALA A 148 -30.47 -39.04 -5.42
N GLY A 149 -30.34 -38.08 -6.31
CA GLY A 149 -30.60 -36.66 -6.04
C GLY A 149 -29.51 -35.91 -5.27
N VAL A 150 -28.38 -36.54 -4.93
CA VAL A 150 -27.23 -35.87 -4.29
C VAL A 150 -26.22 -35.44 -5.35
N ALA A 151 -26.01 -34.12 -5.48
CA ALA A 151 -24.98 -33.59 -6.35
C ALA A 151 -23.59 -33.78 -5.73
N PRO A 152 -22.62 -34.41 -6.43
CA PRO A 152 -21.30 -34.64 -5.87
C PRO A 152 -20.46 -33.36 -5.83
N VAL A 153 -19.52 -33.31 -4.88
CA VAL A 153 -18.34 -32.47 -5.02
C VAL A 153 -17.20 -33.27 -5.66
N LEU A 154 -16.28 -32.62 -6.35
CA LEU A 154 -15.05 -33.27 -6.81
C LEU A 154 -13.95 -33.07 -5.78
N ARG A 155 -13.27 -34.16 -5.38
CA ARG A 155 -12.12 -34.12 -4.49
C ARG A 155 -10.87 -34.59 -5.22
N LEU A 156 -9.75 -33.93 -4.91
CA LEU A 156 -8.44 -34.40 -5.34
C LEU A 156 -8.14 -35.76 -4.64
N ARG A 157 -7.61 -36.72 -5.38
CA ARG A 157 -7.08 -37.96 -4.80
C ARG A 157 -5.65 -37.71 -4.34
N ALA A 158 -5.51 -37.03 -3.19
CA ALA A 158 -4.22 -36.65 -2.62
C ALA A 158 -3.39 -37.89 -2.17
N PRO A 159 -2.06 -37.84 -2.20
CA PRO A 159 -1.22 -38.87 -1.59
C PRO A 159 -1.48 -38.98 -0.09
N ARG A 160 -1.67 -40.19 0.43
CA ARG A 160 -1.89 -40.45 1.86
C ARG A 160 -0.61 -40.70 2.65
N GLU A 161 0.41 -41.19 1.98
CA GLU A 161 1.71 -41.54 2.56
C GLU A 161 2.81 -40.57 2.11
N GLY A 162 3.90 -40.54 2.87
CA GLY A 162 5.03 -39.65 2.59
C GLY A 162 4.76 -38.21 3.01
N GLU A 163 5.43 -37.28 2.34
CA GLU A 163 5.41 -35.86 2.68
C GLU A 163 5.35 -34.99 1.43
N THR A 164 4.80 -33.79 1.60
CA THR A 164 4.85 -32.71 0.59
C THR A 164 5.77 -31.61 1.11
N ALA A 165 6.93 -31.44 0.46
CA ALA A 165 7.90 -30.41 0.78
C ALA A 165 7.74 -29.22 -0.18
N ILE A 166 7.87 -28.01 0.37
CA ILE A 166 7.93 -26.74 -0.33
C ILE A 166 9.24 -26.05 0.06
N ASP A 167 10.11 -25.81 -0.91
CA ASP A 167 11.33 -25.03 -0.71
C ASP A 167 11.00 -23.54 -0.92
N ASP A 168 10.49 -22.90 0.14
CA ASP A 168 10.08 -21.50 0.11
C ASP A 168 11.27 -20.58 0.21
N LYS A 169 11.33 -19.57 -0.67
CA LYS A 169 12.50 -18.68 -0.75
C LYS A 169 12.65 -17.75 0.45
N VAL A 170 11.55 -17.47 1.17
CA VAL A 170 11.54 -16.62 2.37
C VAL A 170 11.50 -17.45 3.63
N GLN A 171 10.55 -18.41 3.72
CA GLN A 171 10.34 -19.20 4.94
C GLN A 171 11.29 -20.37 5.09
N GLY A 172 11.98 -20.75 4.01
CA GLY A 172 12.83 -21.93 3.94
C GLY A 172 12.03 -23.21 3.65
N ARG A 173 12.63 -24.35 3.87
CA ARG A 173 11.99 -25.64 3.57
C ARG A 173 10.86 -25.93 4.56
N VAL A 174 9.63 -26.04 4.06
CA VAL A 174 8.44 -26.41 4.80
C VAL A 174 7.99 -27.80 4.37
N VAL A 175 7.90 -28.72 5.33
CA VAL A 175 7.51 -30.11 5.08
C VAL A 175 6.19 -30.37 5.78
N VAL A 176 5.22 -30.91 5.04
CA VAL A 176 3.91 -31.27 5.55
C VAL A 176 3.69 -32.77 5.33
N PRO A 177 3.54 -33.59 6.39
CA PRO A 177 3.16 -34.99 6.22
C PRO A 177 1.83 -35.11 5.47
N ASN A 178 1.75 -35.99 4.46
CA ASN A 178 0.54 -36.13 3.66
C ASN A 178 -0.67 -36.59 4.48
N THR A 179 -0.44 -37.26 5.61
CA THR A 179 -1.49 -37.59 6.59
C THR A 179 -2.20 -36.38 7.20
N GLN A 180 -1.60 -35.19 7.13
CA GLN A 180 -2.18 -33.91 7.57
C GLN A 180 -2.87 -33.13 6.44
N LEU A 181 -2.80 -33.63 5.21
CA LEU A 181 -3.47 -33.06 4.04
C LEU A 181 -4.68 -33.92 3.70
N ASP A 182 -5.84 -33.26 3.53
CA ASP A 182 -7.07 -33.92 3.12
C ASP A 182 -7.19 -34.03 1.60
N ASP A 183 -8.07 -34.94 1.16
CA ASP A 183 -8.56 -34.92 -0.21
C ASP A 183 -9.41 -33.67 -0.40
N MET A 184 -8.76 -32.53 -0.71
CA MET A 184 -9.45 -31.25 -0.79
C MET A 184 -10.54 -31.26 -1.84
N ILE A 185 -11.61 -30.53 -1.60
CA ILE A 185 -12.62 -30.25 -2.62
C ILE A 185 -11.98 -29.31 -3.66
N ILE A 186 -12.02 -29.72 -4.93
CA ILE A 186 -11.54 -28.91 -6.07
C ILE A 186 -12.71 -28.22 -6.80
N VAL A 187 -13.88 -28.88 -6.85
CA VAL A 187 -15.12 -28.32 -7.40
C VAL A 187 -16.27 -28.60 -6.44
N ARG A 188 -17.06 -27.60 -6.13
CA ARG A 188 -18.25 -27.68 -5.29
C ARG A 188 -19.43 -28.36 -6.01
N SER A 189 -20.47 -28.70 -5.28
CA SER A 189 -21.70 -29.31 -5.84
C SER A 189 -22.46 -28.40 -6.81
N ASP A 190 -22.29 -27.08 -6.71
CA ASP A 190 -22.83 -26.08 -7.65
C ASP A 190 -21.98 -25.92 -8.92
N GLY A 191 -20.87 -26.66 -9.04
CA GLY A 191 -19.92 -26.58 -10.16
C GLY A 191 -18.89 -25.48 -10.05
N ALA A 192 -18.88 -24.70 -8.96
CA ALA A 192 -17.90 -23.66 -8.74
C ALA A 192 -16.54 -24.24 -8.31
N PRO A 193 -15.39 -23.79 -8.85
CA PRO A 193 -14.08 -24.21 -8.40
C PRO A 193 -13.79 -23.66 -7.02
N THR A 194 -12.99 -24.39 -6.23
CA THR A 194 -12.47 -23.86 -4.97
C THR A 194 -11.26 -23.00 -5.21
N TYR A 195 -10.94 -22.11 -4.26
CA TYR A 195 -9.82 -21.19 -4.31
C TYR A 195 -8.50 -21.85 -4.72
N ASN A 196 -8.05 -22.87 -3.99
CA ASN A 196 -6.76 -23.51 -4.27
C ASN A 196 -6.68 -24.11 -5.68
N PHE A 197 -7.77 -24.65 -6.17
CA PHE A 197 -7.84 -25.25 -7.49
C PHE A 197 -7.82 -24.17 -8.60
N ALA A 198 -8.67 -23.16 -8.50
CA ALA A 198 -8.73 -22.08 -9.46
C ALA A 198 -7.39 -21.36 -9.61
N VAL A 199 -6.75 -21.04 -8.47
CA VAL A 199 -5.42 -20.38 -8.45
C VAL A 199 -4.37 -21.21 -9.19
N VAL A 200 -4.31 -22.53 -8.96
CA VAL A 200 -3.32 -23.40 -9.64
C VAL A 200 -3.54 -23.44 -11.15
N VAL A 201 -4.80 -23.59 -11.59
CA VAL A 201 -5.11 -23.64 -13.02
C VAL A 201 -4.74 -22.32 -13.69
N ASP A 202 -5.10 -21.20 -13.06
CA ASP A 202 -4.84 -19.89 -13.66
C ASP A 202 -3.33 -19.56 -13.62
N ASP A 203 -2.63 -19.85 -12.52
CA ASP A 203 -1.17 -19.65 -12.43
C ASP A 203 -0.45 -20.47 -13.51
N HIS A 204 -0.87 -21.73 -13.75
CA HIS A 204 -0.31 -22.56 -14.82
C HIS A 204 -0.57 -21.96 -16.22
N ASP A 205 -1.81 -21.63 -16.52
CA ASP A 205 -2.21 -21.10 -17.84
C ASP A 205 -1.60 -19.71 -18.12
N MET A 206 -1.38 -18.88 -17.08
CA MET A 206 -0.66 -17.61 -17.15
C MET A 206 0.85 -17.77 -17.27
N GLY A 207 1.38 -18.99 -17.12
CA GLY A 207 2.81 -19.28 -17.15
C GLY A 207 3.57 -18.75 -15.93
N VAL A 208 2.91 -18.60 -14.80
CA VAL A 208 3.52 -18.10 -13.54
C VAL A 208 4.61 -19.06 -13.09
N THR A 209 5.81 -18.51 -12.90
CA THR A 209 6.99 -19.26 -12.45
C THR A 209 7.30 -19.03 -10.97
N HIS A 210 6.89 -17.88 -10.44
CA HIS A 210 7.13 -17.47 -9.04
C HIS A 210 5.85 -16.96 -8.40
N VAL A 211 5.50 -17.55 -7.25
CA VAL A 211 4.32 -17.20 -6.44
C VAL A 211 4.80 -16.47 -5.19
N ILE A 212 4.83 -15.13 -5.25
CA ILE A 212 5.19 -14.25 -4.14
C ILE A 212 3.87 -13.74 -3.51
N ARG A 213 3.62 -14.07 -2.23
CA ARG A 213 2.35 -13.72 -1.55
C ARG A 213 2.47 -13.71 -0.03
N GLY A 214 1.43 -13.33 0.69
CA GLY A 214 1.43 -13.31 2.16
C GLY A 214 1.61 -14.69 2.78
N VAL A 215 2.31 -14.75 3.93
CA VAL A 215 2.63 -15.99 4.67
C VAL A 215 1.37 -16.68 5.21
N ASP A 216 0.25 -16.00 5.30
CA ASP A 216 -1.05 -16.59 5.65
C ASP A 216 -1.56 -17.61 4.61
N HIS A 217 -0.97 -17.62 3.42
CA HIS A 217 -1.20 -18.63 2.39
C HIS A 217 -0.19 -19.79 2.39
N LEU A 218 0.76 -19.83 3.32
CA LEU A 218 1.82 -20.85 3.34
C LEU A 218 1.24 -22.28 3.45
N THR A 219 0.20 -22.47 4.25
CA THR A 219 -0.48 -23.78 4.39
C THR A 219 -1.19 -24.25 3.11
N ASN A 220 -1.51 -23.30 2.20
CA ASN A 220 -2.11 -23.63 0.92
C ASN A 220 -1.07 -24.14 -0.09
N ALA A 221 0.19 -23.78 0.06
CA ALA A 221 1.24 -24.14 -0.90
C ALA A 221 1.42 -25.66 -1.06
N ALA A 222 1.37 -26.42 0.04
CA ALA A 222 1.45 -27.88 -0.02
C ALA A 222 0.25 -28.49 -0.75
N ARG A 223 -0.97 -28.01 -0.49
CA ARG A 223 -2.19 -28.42 -1.21
C ARG A 223 -2.14 -28.11 -2.69
N GLN A 224 -1.68 -26.91 -3.03
CA GLN A 224 -1.54 -26.47 -4.41
C GLN A 224 -0.47 -27.28 -5.15
N ALA A 225 0.67 -27.56 -4.51
CA ALA A 225 1.71 -28.41 -5.08
C ALA A 225 1.20 -29.82 -5.44
N GLN A 226 0.25 -30.37 -4.64
CA GLN A 226 -0.39 -31.66 -4.97
C GLN A 226 -1.24 -31.57 -6.24
N ILE A 227 -1.92 -30.45 -6.49
CA ILE A 227 -2.69 -30.24 -7.73
C ILE A 227 -1.73 -30.17 -8.93
N TYR A 228 -0.64 -29.37 -8.85
CA TYR A 228 0.38 -29.31 -9.92
C TYR A 228 0.90 -30.70 -10.26
N LYS A 229 1.27 -31.48 -9.24
CA LYS A 229 1.79 -32.86 -9.41
C LYS A 229 0.75 -33.79 -10.01
N ALA A 230 -0.51 -33.72 -9.58
CA ALA A 230 -1.61 -34.53 -10.13
C ALA A 230 -1.89 -34.24 -11.60
N MET A 231 -1.62 -33.01 -12.05
CA MET A 231 -1.73 -32.60 -13.46
C MET A 231 -0.43 -32.85 -14.27
N GLY A 232 0.67 -33.27 -13.63
CA GLY A 232 1.97 -33.35 -14.29
C GLY A 232 2.58 -31.99 -14.65
N TRP A 233 2.17 -30.93 -13.97
CA TRP A 233 2.66 -29.56 -14.19
C TRP A 233 3.86 -29.24 -13.28
N ASP A 234 4.74 -28.36 -13.76
CA ASP A 234 5.83 -27.84 -12.94
C ASP A 234 5.28 -27.04 -11.77
N VAL A 235 5.76 -27.33 -10.55
CA VAL A 235 5.43 -26.53 -9.36
C VAL A 235 6.21 -25.23 -9.39
N PRO A 236 5.57 -24.07 -9.26
CA PRO A 236 6.27 -22.78 -9.25
C PRO A 236 7.14 -22.62 -8.01
N VAL A 237 8.08 -21.70 -8.06
CA VAL A 237 8.84 -21.27 -6.89
C VAL A 237 7.92 -20.46 -5.97
N PHE A 238 7.90 -20.82 -4.68
CA PHE A 238 7.12 -20.09 -3.67
C PHE A 238 8.00 -19.14 -2.86
N ALA A 239 7.45 -17.99 -2.52
CA ALA A 239 8.02 -17.00 -1.60
C ALA A 239 6.92 -16.38 -0.74
N HIS A 240 6.82 -16.78 0.52
CA HIS A 240 5.78 -16.33 1.43
C HIS A 240 6.28 -15.18 2.31
N VAL A 241 5.83 -13.97 1.99
CA VAL A 241 6.24 -12.71 2.64
C VAL A 241 5.53 -12.58 3.99
N PRO A 242 6.23 -12.24 5.08
CA PRO A 242 5.62 -12.06 6.40
C PRO A 242 4.57 -10.95 6.40
N LEU A 243 3.63 -11.00 7.35
CA LEU A 243 2.58 -9.99 7.49
C LEU A 243 3.18 -8.63 7.95
N ILE A 244 2.43 -7.57 7.73
CA ILE A 244 2.68 -6.28 8.37
C ILE A 244 1.89 -6.26 9.68
N HIS A 245 2.55 -5.83 10.75
CA HIS A 245 1.95 -5.65 12.07
C HIS A 245 1.72 -4.16 12.34
N GLY A 246 0.77 -3.87 13.21
CA GLY A 246 0.55 -2.54 13.75
C GLY A 246 1.66 -2.11 14.72
N PRO A 247 1.63 -0.85 15.19
CA PRO A 247 2.58 -0.35 16.19
C PRO A 247 2.60 -1.16 17.48
N ASP A 248 1.45 -1.77 17.85
CA ASP A 248 1.28 -2.64 19.02
C ASP A 248 1.82 -4.06 18.83
N GLY A 249 2.36 -4.39 17.65
CA GLY A 249 2.85 -5.72 17.31
C GLY A 249 1.77 -6.75 16.97
N ALA A 250 0.48 -6.38 16.98
CA ALA A 250 -0.60 -7.23 16.50
C ALA A 250 -0.70 -7.20 14.97
N LYS A 251 -1.36 -8.22 14.37
CA LYS A 251 -1.67 -8.19 12.92
C LYS A 251 -2.36 -6.88 12.56
N LEU A 252 -1.85 -6.21 11.52
CA LEU A 252 -2.39 -4.95 11.05
C LEU A 252 -3.90 -5.08 10.76
N SER A 253 -4.69 -4.17 11.29
CA SER A 253 -6.15 -4.13 11.15
C SER A 253 -6.61 -2.69 10.92
N LYS A 254 -7.88 -2.49 10.56
CA LYS A 254 -8.46 -1.15 10.32
C LYS A 254 -8.22 -0.18 11.50
N ARG A 255 -8.26 -0.65 12.74
CA ARG A 255 -7.96 0.17 13.95
C ARG A 255 -6.51 0.66 14.05
N HIS A 256 -5.59 0.03 13.33
CA HIS A 256 -4.16 0.37 13.30
C HIS A 256 -3.78 1.18 12.06
N GLY A 257 -4.76 1.68 11.29
CA GLY A 257 -4.49 2.36 10.04
C GLY A 257 -4.18 1.41 8.87
N ALA A 258 -4.74 0.18 8.89
CA ALA A 258 -4.79 -0.65 7.68
C ALA A 258 -5.73 -0.01 6.66
N LEU A 259 -5.30 1.15 6.18
CA LEU A 259 -6.00 1.93 5.17
C LEU A 259 -5.67 1.37 3.79
N GLY A 260 -6.54 1.64 2.83
CA GLY A 260 -6.22 1.44 1.43
C GLY A 260 -5.21 2.48 0.93
N VAL A 261 -4.59 2.19 -0.18
CA VAL A 261 -3.59 3.07 -0.83
C VAL A 261 -4.15 4.47 -1.09
N GLU A 262 -5.46 4.57 -1.41
CA GLU A 262 -6.17 5.83 -1.61
C GLU A 262 -6.14 6.75 -0.38
N ALA A 263 -6.14 6.20 0.82
CA ALA A 263 -6.05 7.00 2.03
C ALA A 263 -4.65 7.63 2.20
N TYR A 264 -3.59 6.90 1.87
CA TYR A 264 -2.23 7.46 1.87
C TYR A 264 -2.08 8.55 0.81
N ARG A 265 -2.68 8.37 -0.37
CA ARG A 265 -2.77 9.41 -1.40
C ARG A 265 -3.50 10.65 -0.87
N ALA A 266 -4.64 10.47 -0.20
CA ALA A 266 -5.41 11.56 0.39
C ALA A 266 -4.68 12.27 1.56
N MET A 267 -3.79 11.58 2.28
CA MET A 267 -2.88 12.18 3.27
C MET A 267 -1.75 12.99 2.63
N GLY A 268 -1.57 12.89 1.32
CA GLY A 268 -0.55 13.63 0.58
C GLY A 268 0.82 12.98 0.55
N TYR A 269 0.91 11.65 0.70
CA TYR A 269 2.16 10.93 0.46
C TYR A 269 2.46 10.84 -1.03
N LEU A 270 3.75 10.84 -1.37
CA LEU A 270 4.21 10.62 -2.74
C LEU A 270 4.30 9.11 -3.03
N PRO A 271 4.02 8.67 -4.28
CA PRO A 271 4.16 7.26 -4.65
C PRO A 271 5.54 6.69 -4.34
N ALA A 272 6.61 7.42 -4.68
CA ALA A 272 7.99 7.00 -4.41
C ALA A 272 8.27 6.84 -2.91
N GLY A 273 7.78 7.76 -2.07
CA GLY A 273 7.90 7.67 -0.61
C GLY A 273 7.21 6.42 -0.06
N LEU A 274 5.97 6.16 -0.51
CA LEU A 274 5.24 4.98 -0.05
C LEU A 274 5.86 3.68 -0.58
N ARG A 275 6.30 3.60 -1.85
CA ARG A 275 7.00 2.42 -2.38
C ARG A 275 8.25 2.07 -1.57
N THR A 276 9.13 3.06 -1.32
CA THR A 276 10.34 2.86 -0.51
C THR A 276 10.01 2.38 0.90
N TYR A 277 9.03 3.00 1.54
CA TYR A 277 8.61 2.59 2.87
C TYR A 277 8.04 1.17 2.89
N LEU A 278 7.19 0.79 1.91
CA LEU A 278 6.64 -0.56 1.78
C LEU A 278 7.73 -1.59 1.50
N ALA A 279 8.72 -1.27 0.68
CA ALA A 279 9.86 -2.17 0.44
C ALA A 279 10.60 -2.45 1.74
N ARG A 280 10.90 -1.42 2.53
CA ARG A 280 11.59 -1.53 3.83
C ARG A 280 10.77 -2.25 4.91
N LEU A 281 9.47 -2.43 4.73
CA LEU A 281 8.64 -3.28 5.60
C LEU A 281 8.80 -4.78 5.30
N GLY A 282 9.98 -5.24 5.00
CA GLY A 282 10.29 -6.66 4.79
C GLY A 282 11.51 -6.91 3.93
N TRP A 283 12.14 -5.88 3.38
CA TRP A 283 13.37 -5.96 2.60
C TRP A 283 14.28 -4.78 2.93
N SER A 284 15.59 -4.98 2.80
CA SER A 284 16.60 -3.92 2.97
C SER A 284 17.81 -4.20 2.10
N HIS A 285 18.54 -3.17 1.73
CA HIS A 285 19.83 -3.25 1.08
C HIS A 285 20.87 -2.58 1.96
N GLY A 286 21.70 -3.38 2.65
CA GLY A 286 22.67 -2.86 3.62
C GLY A 286 22.03 -1.90 4.62
N ASP A 287 22.66 -0.73 4.80
CA ASP A 287 22.21 0.36 5.68
C ASP A 287 21.46 1.47 4.92
N ASP A 288 21.18 1.26 3.62
CA ASP A 288 20.49 2.26 2.82
C ASP A 288 19.07 2.51 3.30
N GLU A 289 18.74 3.76 3.54
CA GLU A 289 17.41 4.17 3.97
C GLU A 289 16.55 4.71 2.82
N PHE A 290 17.19 5.21 1.79
CA PHE A 290 16.53 5.85 0.64
C PHE A 290 17.19 5.33 -0.64
N PHE A 291 16.37 5.01 -1.63
CA PHE A 291 16.84 4.49 -2.92
C PHE A 291 15.84 4.82 -4.03
N SER A 292 16.34 5.05 -5.23
CA SER A 292 15.47 5.28 -6.39
C SER A 292 14.71 4.00 -6.77
N THR A 293 13.71 4.15 -7.63
CA THR A 293 12.99 3.00 -8.17
C THR A 293 13.92 2.06 -8.94
N GLU A 294 14.86 2.63 -9.70
CA GLU A 294 15.87 1.90 -10.48
C GLU A 294 16.80 1.11 -9.55
N GLN A 295 17.26 1.72 -8.46
CA GLN A 295 18.07 1.03 -7.45
C GLN A 295 17.29 -0.09 -6.76
N MET A 296 15.99 0.11 -6.45
CA MET A 296 15.15 -0.96 -5.92
C MET A 296 15.08 -2.14 -6.89
N ILE A 297 14.87 -1.87 -8.18
CA ILE A 297 14.82 -2.90 -9.23
C ILE A 297 16.16 -3.62 -9.34
N GLU A 298 17.27 -2.88 -9.34
CA GLU A 298 18.62 -3.44 -9.46
C GLU A 298 18.99 -4.36 -8.29
N TRP A 299 18.58 -3.98 -7.06
CA TRP A 299 19.05 -4.66 -5.84
C TRP A 299 18.09 -5.72 -5.30
N PHE A 300 16.83 -5.73 -5.73
CA PHE A 300 15.81 -6.57 -5.12
C PHE A 300 15.98 -8.06 -5.47
N ASP A 301 16.14 -8.90 -4.44
CA ASP A 301 15.98 -10.35 -4.58
C ASP A 301 14.98 -10.87 -3.54
N ILE A 302 14.20 -11.87 -3.93
CA ILE A 302 13.24 -12.55 -3.03
C ILE A 302 13.94 -13.30 -1.90
N ALA A 303 15.20 -13.69 -2.09
CA ALA A 303 16.01 -14.36 -1.05
C ALA A 303 16.38 -13.40 0.10
N ASP A 304 16.39 -12.08 -0.15
CA ASP A 304 16.74 -11.06 0.82
C ASP A 304 15.53 -10.55 1.62
N ILE A 305 14.34 -11.11 1.36
CA ILE A 305 13.14 -10.76 2.12
C ILE A 305 13.27 -11.32 3.55
N ASN A 306 13.13 -10.43 4.53
CA ASN A 306 13.17 -10.79 5.95
C ASN A 306 12.04 -11.75 6.34
N LYS A 307 12.33 -12.73 7.22
CA LYS A 307 11.30 -13.64 7.76
C LYS A 307 10.43 -12.99 8.84
N ALA A 308 10.95 -11.97 9.52
CA ALA A 308 10.23 -11.29 10.59
C ALA A 308 9.17 -10.32 10.04
N PRO A 309 8.01 -10.20 10.72
CA PRO A 309 7.01 -9.19 10.36
C PRO A 309 7.55 -7.76 10.46
N GLY A 310 7.30 -6.93 9.45
CA GLY A 310 7.53 -5.50 9.54
C GLY A 310 6.47 -4.82 10.42
N ARG A 311 6.84 -3.74 11.11
CA ARG A 311 5.90 -2.92 11.90
C ARG A 311 5.61 -1.61 11.20
N LEU A 312 4.34 -1.25 11.12
CA LEU A 312 3.91 0.05 10.59
C LEU A 312 4.32 1.16 11.57
N ASP A 313 5.05 2.15 11.08
CA ASP A 313 5.47 3.35 11.80
C ASP A 313 5.23 4.58 10.90
N PHE A 314 4.25 5.39 11.28
CA PHE A 314 3.91 6.60 10.52
C PHE A 314 4.99 7.68 10.62
N ALA A 315 5.70 7.80 11.74
CA ALA A 315 6.78 8.77 11.86
C ALA A 315 7.91 8.45 10.87
N LYS A 316 8.24 7.16 10.71
CA LYS A 316 9.23 6.72 9.72
C LYS A 316 8.73 6.91 8.29
N LEU A 317 7.45 6.67 8.02
CA LEU A 317 6.84 6.93 6.72
C LEU A 317 6.89 8.43 6.38
N ASP A 318 6.57 9.30 7.34
CA ASP A 318 6.66 10.75 7.20
C ASP A 318 8.09 11.20 6.85
N ASP A 319 9.09 10.65 7.53
CA ASP A 319 10.50 11.01 7.29
C ASP A 319 10.98 10.53 5.91
N VAL A 320 10.58 9.31 5.51
CA VAL A 320 10.85 8.79 4.16
C VAL A 320 10.18 9.69 3.11
N ASN A 321 8.91 10.03 3.30
CA ASN A 321 8.19 10.87 2.34
C ASN A 321 8.76 12.29 2.26
N ALA A 322 9.14 12.89 3.40
CA ALA A 322 9.81 14.19 3.44
C ALA A 322 11.13 14.19 2.64
N HIS A 323 11.88 13.09 2.68
CA HIS A 323 13.07 12.94 1.84
C HIS A 323 12.73 13.09 0.36
N TYR A 324 11.71 12.34 -0.11
CA TYR A 324 11.31 12.40 -1.53
C TYR A 324 10.72 13.77 -1.92
N ILE A 325 9.96 14.43 -1.05
CA ILE A 325 9.50 15.82 -1.31
C ILE A 325 10.69 16.74 -1.55
N ARG A 326 11.78 16.61 -0.77
CA ARG A 326 12.98 17.44 -0.96
C ARG A 326 13.74 17.14 -2.25
N GLN A 327 13.74 15.89 -2.71
CA GLN A 327 14.48 15.44 -3.89
C GLN A 327 13.69 15.61 -5.21
N THR A 328 12.36 15.66 -5.12
CA THR A 328 11.50 15.81 -6.30
C THR A 328 11.72 17.17 -6.97
N SER A 329 11.82 17.20 -8.29
CA SER A 329 11.94 18.45 -9.05
C SER A 329 10.71 19.36 -8.86
N ASP A 330 10.88 20.67 -9.03
CA ASP A 330 9.78 21.63 -8.85
C ASP A 330 8.60 21.33 -9.78
N ALA A 331 8.87 21.04 -11.04
CA ALA A 331 7.85 20.71 -12.03
C ALA A 331 7.04 19.45 -11.61
N GLU A 332 7.72 18.40 -11.18
CA GLU A 332 7.05 17.16 -10.73
C GLU A 332 6.31 17.39 -9.41
N LEU A 333 6.89 18.13 -8.48
CA LEU A 333 6.24 18.45 -7.21
C LEU A 333 4.96 19.28 -7.42
N MET A 334 4.99 20.25 -8.36
CA MET A 334 3.81 21.00 -8.78
C MET A 334 2.75 20.11 -9.42
N ARG A 335 3.16 19.19 -10.29
CA ARG A 335 2.24 18.22 -10.91
C ARG A 335 1.56 17.36 -9.84
N ARG A 336 2.33 16.79 -8.92
CA ARG A 336 1.80 15.96 -7.81
C ARG A 336 0.91 16.76 -6.87
N THR A 337 1.24 18.02 -6.62
CA THR A 337 0.41 18.91 -5.78
C THR A 337 -0.94 19.18 -6.43
N ARG A 338 -0.99 19.40 -7.75
CA ARG A 338 -2.25 19.58 -8.48
C ARG A 338 -3.09 18.29 -8.48
N GLU A 339 -2.47 17.13 -8.70
CA GLU A 339 -3.15 15.83 -8.63
C GLU A 339 -3.70 15.57 -7.21
N PHE A 340 -2.92 15.86 -6.18
CA PHE A 340 -3.36 15.77 -4.80
C PHE A 340 -4.59 16.65 -4.52
N LEU A 341 -4.55 17.91 -4.95
CA LEU A 341 -5.66 18.85 -4.77
C LEU A 341 -6.93 18.44 -5.55
N ALA A 342 -6.79 17.75 -6.69
CA ALA A 342 -7.94 17.26 -7.44
C ALA A 342 -8.76 16.22 -6.66
N ASP A 343 -8.10 15.43 -5.80
CA ASP A 343 -8.70 14.30 -5.09
C ASP A 343 -8.92 14.55 -3.59
N ALA A 344 -8.22 15.54 -3.01
CA ALA A 344 -8.31 15.84 -1.57
C ALA A 344 -9.65 16.50 -1.22
N GLU A 345 -10.14 16.26 -0.01
CA GLU A 345 -11.32 16.95 0.53
C GLU A 345 -11.07 18.47 0.58
N GLY A 346 -11.96 19.27 -0.01
CA GLY A 346 -11.79 20.72 -0.16
C GLY A 346 -10.66 21.13 -1.15
N GLY A 347 -9.98 20.17 -1.75
CA GLY A 347 -8.87 20.41 -2.66
C GLY A 347 -9.23 21.18 -3.92
N PRO A 348 -10.37 20.91 -4.61
CA PRO A 348 -10.78 21.69 -5.77
C PRO A 348 -10.98 23.19 -5.48
N ASP A 349 -11.50 23.55 -4.30
CA ASP A 349 -11.60 24.95 -3.85
C ASP A 349 -10.22 25.59 -3.68
N LEU A 350 -9.32 24.89 -2.99
CA LEU A 350 -7.92 25.32 -2.82
C LEU A 350 -7.23 25.48 -4.16
N ALA A 351 -7.40 24.53 -5.09
CA ALA A 351 -6.84 24.61 -6.44
C ALA A 351 -7.36 25.85 -7.20
N GLY A 352 -8.67 26.15 -7.10
CA GLY A 352 -9.26 27.36 -7.66
C GLY A 352 -8.65 28.64 -7.07
N ARG A 353 -8.41 28.69 -5.77
CA ARG A 353 -7.77 29.84 -5.09
C ARG A 353 -6.30 29.98 -5.50
N PHE A 354 -5.54 28.91 -5.62
CA PHE A 354 -4.16 28.96 -6.15
C PHE A 354 -4.15 29.42 -7.60
N ALA A 355 -5.08 28.95 -8.43
CA ALA A 355 -5.20 29.42 -9.82
C ALA A 355 -5.49 30.93 -9.90
N ALA A 356 -6.31 31.46 -9.00
CA ALA A 356 -6.66 32.89 -8.96
C ALA A 356 -5.47 33.78 -8.59
N VAL A 357 -4.57 33.31 -7.72
CA VAL A 357 -3.34 34.08 -7.35
C VAL A 357 -2.14 33.78 -8.24
N GLY A 358 -2.21 32.78 -9.09
CA GLY A 358 -1.16 32.29 -9.98
C GLY A 358 -0.41 31.08 -9.39
N TRP A 359 -0.35 29.99 -10.14
CA TRP A 359 0.42 28.78 -9.78
C TRP A 359 1.94 29.03 -9.75
N ASP A 360 2.43 30.00 -10.51
CA ASP A 360 3.81 30.48 -10.50
C ASP A 360 4.26 30.97 -9.12
N LYS A 361 3.36 31.57 -8.34
CA LYS A 361 3.66 31.96 -6.95
C LYS A 361 3.84 30.77 -6.03
N LEU A 362 3.05 29.70 -6.21
CA LEU A 362 3.25 28.47 -5.46
C LEU A 362 4.57 27.81 -5.86
N GLU A 363 4.88 27.75 -7.15
CA GLU A 363 6.14 27.22 -7.65
C GLU A 363 7.34 27.99 -7.08
N ALA A 364 7.30 29.32 -7.09
CA ALA A 364 8.32 30.17 -6.49
C ALA A 364 8.48 29.98 -4.96
N ALA A 365 7.43 29.53 -4.27
CA ALA A 365 7.48 29.26 -2.83
C ALA A 365 8.04 27.87 -2.51
N LEU A 366 8.09 26.92 -3.45
CA LEU A 366 8.51 25.53 -3.20
C LEU A 366 9.84 25.40 -2.46
N PRO A 367 10.92 26.14 -2.79
CA PRO A 367 12.20 26.03 -2.10
C PRO A 367 12.09 26.27 -0.58
N SER A 368 11.23 27.20 -0.16
CA SER A 368 11.01 27.53 1.25
C SER A 368 10.01 26.62 1.96
N LEU A 369 9.15 25.91 1.20
CA LEU A 369 8.11 25.00 1.70
C LEU A 369 8.63 23.58 1.87
N ARG A 370 9.32 23.03 0.85
CA ARG A 370 9.70 21.62 0.77
C ARG A 370 10.56 21.11 1.92
N GLY A 371 11.40 21.98 2.49
CA GLY A 371 12.28 21.63 3.61
C GLY A 371 11.53 21.36 4.92
N ARG A 372 10.26 21.73 5.01
CA ARG A 372 9.41 21.62 6.21
C ARG A 372 8.24 20.68 6.05
N ALA A 373 7.85 20.36 4.82
CA ALA A 373 6.70 19.53 4.52
C ALA A 373 7.10 18.05 4.54
N LYS A 374 6.32 17.25 5.26
CA LYS A 374 6.41 15.79 5.26
C LYS A 374 5.43 15.17 4.26
N THR A 375 4.37 15.89 3.90
CA THR A 375 3.35 15.47 2.95
C THR A 375 2.98 16.63 2.02
N LEU A 376 2.33 16.32 0.89
CA LEU A 376 1.76 17.36 0.00
C LEU A 376 0.70 18.19 0.73
N LYS A 377 -0.02 17.58 1.68
CA LYS A 377 -0.97 18.31 2.52
C LYS A 377 -0.26 19.40 3.34
N GLU A 378 0.83 19.05 4.02
CA GLU A 378 1.60 20.04 4.79
C GLU A 378 2.25 21.10 3.89
N LEU A 379 2.65 20.74 2.67
CA LEU A 379 3.17 21.70 1.68
C LEU A 379 2.09 22.71 1.31
N VAL A 380 0.88 22.26 0.99
CA VAL A 380 -0.28 23.12 0.66
C VAL A 380 -0.68 23.97 1.86
N ASP A 381 -0.74 23.39 3.07
CA ASP A 381 -1.05 24.11 4.31
C ASP A 381 -0.01 25.22 4.59
N GLY A 382 1.27 24.91 4.33
CA GLY A 382 2.37 25.88 4.43
C GLY A 382 2.30 27.00 3.41
N ALA A 383 1.72 26.74 2.24
CA ALA A 383 1.49 27.72 1.17
C ALA A 383 0.22 28.56 1.37
N GLY A 384 -0.58 28.28 2.40
CA GLY A 384 -1.87 28.93 2.65
C GLY A 384 -1.80 30.46 2.72
N PHE A 385 -0.63 31.03 3.06
CA PHE A 385 -0.41 32.47 3.07
C PHE A 385 -0.58 33.11 1.67
N LEU A 386 -0.34 32.35 0.59
CA LEU A 386 -0.49 32.88 -0.78
C LEU A 386 -1.94 33.18 -1.13
N ILE A 387 -2.86 32.35 -0.62
CA ILE A 387 -4.29 32.40 -0.94
C ILE A 387 -5.13 33.02 0.18
N ALA A 388 -4.48 33.58 1.21
CA ALA A 388 -5.18 34.20 2.32
C ALA A 388 -5.81 35.53 1.90
N THR A 389 -7.10 35.72 2.25
CA THR A 389 -7.88 36.91 1.92
C THR A 389 -7.58 38.05 2.90
N ARG A 390 -7.46 39.28 2.40
CA ARG A 390 -7.27 40.48 3.23
C ARG A 390 -8.60 41.10 3.66
N PRO A 391 -8.66 41.68 4.90
CA PRO A 391 -7.65 41.66 5.96
C PRO A 391 -7.48 40.24 6.54
N LEU A 392 -6.22 39.88 6.90
CA LEU A 392 -5.94 38.53 7.42
C LEU A 392 -6.59 38.31 8.78
N SER A 393 -7.21 37.15 8.95
CA SER A 393 -7.58 36.62 10.27
C SER A 393 -6.31 36.19 11.01
N LEU A 394 -6.16 36.60 12.26
CA LEU A 394 -5.04 36.25 13.12
C LEU A 394 -5.44 35.07 14.03
N ASP A 395 -4.56 34.09 14.14
CA ASP A 395 -4.70 33.13 15.24
C ASP A 395 -4.34 33.79 16.59
N ASP A 396 -4.68 33.14 17.71
CA ASP A 396 -4.47 33.68 19.07
C ASP A 396 -2.99 34.04 19.35
N LYS A 397 -2.05 33.30 18.77
CA LYS A 397 -0.62 33.56 18.93
C LYS A 397 -0.17 34.74 18.07
N ALA A 398 -0.68 34.84 16.86
CA ALA A 398 -0.40 35.96 15.96
C ALA A 398 -1.01 37.27 16.52
N ALA A 399 -2.19 37.22 17.06
CA ALA A 399 -2.84 38.37 17.71
C ALA A 399 -2.01 38.87 18.92
N LYS A 400 -1.50 37.96 19.73
CA LYS A 400 -0.58 38.30 20.84
C LYS A 400 0.76 38.86 20.37
N ALA A 401 1.30 38.35 19.25
CA ALA A 401 2.55 38.85 18.68
C ALA A 401 2.42 40.25 18.07
N LEU A 402 1.20 40.67 17.74
CA LEU A 402 0.86 42.00 17.19
C LEU A 402 0.29 42.94 18.28
N ASP A 403 0.96 43.01 19.42
CA ASP A 403 0.62 43.99 20.47
C ASP A 403 0.86 45.43 20.02
N ALA A 404 0.46 46.40 20.86
CA ALA A 404 0.57 47.82 20.52
C ALA A 404 2.03 48.27 20.23
N GLY A 405 3.02 47.71 20.97
CA GLY A 405 4.42 48.01 20.75
C GLY A 405 4.91 47.46 19.42
N ALA A 406 4.57 46.20 19.11
CA ALA A 406 4.89 45.55 17.86
C ALA A 406 4.28 46.29 16.65
N ARG A 407 3.02 46.71 16.73
CA ARG A 407 2.35 47.52 15.68
C ARG A 407 3.09 48.83 15.47
N THR A 408 3.50 49.53 16.52
CA THR A 408 4.29 50.76 16.43
C THR A 408 5.63 50.54 15.72
N LEU A 409 6.33 49.42 16.01
CA LEU A 409 7.56 49.05 15.31
C LEU A 409 7.33 48.78 13.83
N LEU A 410 6.25 48.05 13.49
CA LEU A 410 5.91 47.74 12.08
C LEU A 410 5.55 49.02 11.29
N VAL A 411 4.88 50.02 11.90
CA VAL A 411 4.61 51.31 11.25
C VAL A 411 5.92 52.00 10.89
N LYS A 412 6.92 52.02 11.77
CA LYS A 412 8.24 52.59 11.49
C LYS A 412 9.01 51.80 10.42
N LEU A 413 8.92 50.47 10.44
CA LEU A 413 9.54 49.59 9.47
C LEU A 413 8.98 49.78 8.04
N LEU A 414 7.69 50.06 7.94
CA LEU A 414 6.99 50.25 6.63
C LEU A 414 7.73 51.23 5.74
N ALA A 415 8.13 52.39 6.24
CA ALA A 415 8.83 53.41 5.44
C ALA A 415 10.16 52.91 4.87
N GLN A 416 10.89 52.07 5.63
CA GLN A 416 12.14 51.47 5.15
C GLN A 416 11.89 50.37 4.11
N LEU A 417 10.86 49.56 4.29
CA LEU A 417 10.47 48.55 3.32
C LEU A 417 9.96 49.16 2.02
N GLU A 418 9.22 50.27 2.10
CA GLU A 418 8.78 51.04 0.93
C GLU A 418 9.96 51.61 0.11
N ALA A 419 11.06 51.98 0.77
CA ALA A 419 12.30 52.49 0.15
C ALA A 419 13.28 51.39 -0.28
N ALA A 420 12.98 50.11 -0.06
CA ALA A 420 13.87 49.02 -0.42
C ALA A 420 14.15 49.00 -1.93
N PRO A 421 15.42 48.86 -2.36
CA PRO A 421 15.81 49.01 -3.77
C PRO A 421 15.23 47.89 -4.65
N ASP A 422 15.10 46.67 -4.10
CA ASP A 422 14.45 45.52 -4.72
C ASP A 422 13.61 44.78 -3.68
N TRP A 423 12.92 43.69 -4.12
CA TRP A 423 12.04 42.90 -3.27
C TRP A 423 12.53 41.45 -3.14
N GLN A 424 13.87 41.27 -3.03
CA GLN A 424 14.51 39.98 -2.84
C GLN A 424 14.64 39.67 -1.34
N ALA A 425 14.55 38.39 -0.97
CA ALA A 425 14.59 37.95 0.45
C ALA A 425 15.86 38.46 1.17
N ALA A 426 17.02 38.42 0.52
CA ALA A 426 18.29 38.91 1.08
C ALA A 426 18.27 40.42 1.35
N THR A 427 17.74 41.20 0.43
CA THR A 427 17.61 42.67 0.58
C THR A 427 16.63 43.00 1.71
N LEU A 428 15.50 42.33 1.75
CA LEU A 428 14.49 42.51 2.78
C LEU A 428 15.03 42.11 4.18
N GLU A 429 15.82 41.05 4.27
CA GLU A 429 16.51 40.66 5.50
C GLU A 429 17.48 41.74 5.95
N ALA A 430 18.30 42.30 5.02
CA ALA A 430 19.25 43.36 5.34
C ALA A 430 18.52 44.60 5.85
N VAL A 431 17.44 45.06 5.22
CA VAL A 431 16.60 46.18 5.68
C VAL A 431 16.07 45.94 7.10
N VAL A 432 15.51 44.78 7.36
CA VAL A 432 14.94 44.49 8.69
C VAL A 432 16.03 44.36 9.76
N ARG A 433 17.23 43.86 9.43
CA ARG A 433 18.37 43.80 10.35
C ARG A 433 18.89 45.21 10.67
N ALA A 434 19.09 46.03 9.66
CA ALA A 434 19.52 47.42 9.87
C ALA A 434 18.49 48.21 10.73
N PHE A 435 17.19 48.01 10.48
CA PHE A 435 16.13 48.58 11.32
C PHE A 435 16.20 48.11 12.77
N SER A 436 16.43 46.80 12.97
CA SER A 436 16.58 46.19 14.30
C SER A 436 17.74 46.81 15.08
N GLU A 437 18.89 46.98 14.42
CA GLU A 437 20.09 47.62 15.00
C GLU A 437 19.83 49.11 15.32
N ALA A 438 19.24 49.85 14.40
CA ALA A 438 18.96 51.27 14.59
C ALA A 438 17.97 51.56 15.72
N THR A 439 17.02 50.64 15.96
CA THR A 439 16.00 50.77 17.03
C THR A 439 16.40 50.12 18.34
N GLY A 440 17.50 49.36 18.37
CA GLY A 440 17.89 48.56 19.53
C GLY A 440 16.96 47.37 19.83
N ALA A 441 16.01 47.05 18.94
CA ALA A 441 15.11 45.94 19.06
C ALA A 441 15.79 44.63 18.64
N LYS A 442 15.57 43.52 19.34
CA LYS A 442 16.08 42.20 18.89
C LYS A 442 15.41 41.82 17.56
N LEU A 443 16.13 41.22 16.62
CA LEU A 443 15.60 40.81 15.31
C LEU A 443 14.29 39.99 15.44
N GLY A 444 14.21 39.06 16.40
CA GLY A 444 13.00 38.27 16.66
C GLY A 444 11.78 39.10 17.09
N ALA A 445 12.01 40.23 17.79
CA ALA A 445 10.95 41.13 18.21
C ALA A 445 10.36 41.95 17.04
N VAL A 446 11.07 42.02 15.90
CA VAL A 446 10.61 42.62 14.66
C VAL A 446 10.05 41.54 13.71
N ALA A 447 10.78 40.44 13.55
CA ALA A 447 10.45 39.40 12.58
C ALA A 447 9.19 38.60 12.93
N GLN A 448 8.89 38.36 14.22
CA GLN A 448 7.68 37.62 14.61
C GLN A 448 6.39 38.41 14.37
N PRO A 449 6.28 39.70 14.79
CA PRO A 449 5.13 40.51 14.40
C PRO A 449 4.98 40.66 12.89
N LEU A 450 6.11 40.83 12.17
CA LEU A 450 6.12 40.88 10.71
C LEU A 450 5.54 39.61 10.09
N ARG A 451 5.93 38.44 10.59
CA ARG A 451 5.36 37.14 10.18
C ARG A 451 3.87 37.08 10.44
N ALA A 452 3.44 37.47 11.65
CA ALA A 452 2.03 37.48 12.03
C ALA A 452 1.20 38.40 11.11
N ALA A 453 1.73 39.59 10.79
CA ALA A 453 1.08 40.53 9.88
C ALA A 453 0.98 40.01 8.44
N LEU A 454 1.95 39.25 7.97
CA LEU A 454 2.02 38.73 6.60
C LEU A 454 1.21 37.45 6.40
N THR A 455 1.06 36.62 7.43
CA THR A 455 0.52 35.26 7.29
C THR A 455 -0.69 34.96 8.18
N GLY A 456 -0.99 35.80 9.16
CA GLY A 456 -1.98 35.56 10.21
C GLY A 456 -1.55 34.54 11.26
N LYS A 457 -0.29 34.03 11.19
CA LYS A 457 0.24 32.95 12.02
C LYS A 457 1.64 33.29 12.55
N THR A 458 2.05 32.63 13.63
CA THR A 458 3.42 32.74 14.17
C THR A 458 4.40 31.72 13.57
N VAL A 459 3.89 30.74 12.82
CA VAL A 459 4.67 29.73 12.12
C VAL A 459 4.37 29.81 10.62
N SER A 460 5.42 29.95 9.81
CA SER A 460 5.36 30.03 8.34
C SER A 460 6.72 29.62 7.77
N PRO A 461 6.90 29.58 6.43
CA PRO A 461 8.23 29.62 5.81
C PRO A 461 9.05 30.83 6.31
N PRO A 462 10.36 30.95 5.99
CA PRO A 462 11.16 32.09 6.39
C PRO A 462 10.47 33.41 5.98
N VAL A 463 10.40 34.35 6.91
CA VAL A 463 9.55 35.55 6.73
C VAL A 463 9.94 36.39 5.52
N PHE A 464 11.23 36.43 5.19
CA PHE A 464 11.73 37.19 4.03
C PHE A 464 11.39 36.48 2.72
N ASP A 465 11.39 35.16 2.69
CA ASP A 465 10.90 34.38 1.53
C ASP A 465 9.40 34.59 1.32
N VAL A 466 8.63 34.62 2.41
CA VAL A 466 7.19 34.95 2.36
C VAL A 466 6.98 36.33 1.76
N MET A 467 7.76 37.35 2.19
CA MET A 467 7.66 38.69 1.64
C MET A 467 7.98 38.74 0.16
N ALA A 468 9.09 38.09 -0.23
CA ALA A 468 9.55 38.07 -1.64
C ALA A 468 8.49 37.39 -2.53
N THR A 469 7.92 36.27 -2.08
CA THR A 469 6.89 35.53 -2.84
C THR A 469 5.55 36.28 -2.93
N LEU A 470 5.12 36.97 -1.86
CA LEU A 470 3.92 37.82 -1.89
C LEU A 470 4.05 38.99 -2.84
N GLY A 471 5.29 39.48 -3.02
CA GLY A 471 5.57 40.70 -3.76
C GLY A 471 5.32 41.96 -2.91
N ARG A 472 5.90 43.10 -3.41
CA ARG A 472 5.93 44.38 -2.69
C ARG A 472 4.55 44.88 -2.30
N GLU A 473 3.62 44.94 -3.24
CA GLU A 473 2.30 45.54 -3.03
C GLU A 473 1.50 44.75 -1.98
N GLU A 474 1.40 43.44 -2.12
CA GLU A 474 0.63 42.62 -1.23
C GLU A 474 1.24 42.56 0.18
N ALA A 475 2.56 42.42 0.29
CA ALA A 475 3.22 42.39 1.58
C ALA A 475 3.04 43.69 2.36
N LEU A 476 3.29 44.87 1.72
CA LEU A 476 3.06 46.15 2.36
C LEU A 476 1.60 46.40 2.74
N ALA A 477 0.68 45.96 1.89
CA ALA A 477 -0.74 46.11 2.16
C ALA A 477 -1.19 45.28 3.39
N ARG A 478 -0.68 44.03 3.54
CA ARG A 478 -0.94 43.19 4.73
C ARG A 478 -0.40 43.81 6.00
N ILE A 479 0.81 44.36 5.96
CA ILE A 479 1.39 45.06 7.12
C ILE A 479 0.52 46.25 7.50
N ARG A 480 0.10 47.07 6.52
CA ARG A 480 -0.77 48.23 6.77
C ARG A 480 -2.13 47.84 7.39
N ASP A 481 -2.73 46.73 6.92
CA ASP A 481 -4.02 46.25 7.49
C ASP A 481 -3.88 45.89 8.97
N GLN A 482 -2.75 45.36 9.40
CA GLN A 482 -2.52 44.93 10.77
C GLN A 482 -1.95 46.04 11.69
N THR A 483 -1.58 47.19 11.14
CA THR A 483 -1.01 48.33 11.88
C THR A 483 -1.98 49.51 12.05
N ARG A 484 -3.19 49.42 11.50
CA ARG A 484 -4.29 50.35 11.68
C ARG A 484 -4.94 50.28 13.06
#